data_02ff2232fd0390f3ae352154f5718ebb
#
_entry.id   02ff2232fd0390f3ae352154f5718ebb
#
_cell.length_a   1.000
_cell.length_b   1.000
_cell.length_c   1.000
_cell.angle_alpha   90.00
_cell.angle_beta   90.00
_cell.angle_gamma   90.00
#
_symmetry.space_group_name_H-M   'P 1'
#
loop_
_entity.id
_entity.type
_entity.pdbx_description
1 polymer ?
#
loop_
_entity_poly.entity_id
_entity_poly.type
_entity_poly.pdbx_seq_one_letter_code
_entity_poly.pdbx_strand_id
1 'polypeptide(L)'
;MKFKDGVIITKNGDEHIIVAAGEAGQVFSGMIKMNGTAAFIAELLQTETTVERLTEKVLEKYEVTSEKARLAVLSVVEKFRSAGLLSE
;
A
#
# COMPACT_ATOMS: atom_id res chain seq x y z
N MET A 1 9.28 -5.05 5.02
CA MET A 1 8.94 -4.57 3.67
C MET A 1 8.54 -3.12 3.68
N LYS A 2 8.81 -2.45 2.62
CA LYS A 2 8.41 -1.06 2.41
C LYS A 2 8.38 -0.80 0.90
N PHE A 3 7.83 0.32 0.49
CA PHE A 3 7.90 0.71 -0.92
C PHE A 3 9.34 0.98 -1.34
N LYS A 4 9.63 0.72 -2.61
CA LYS A 4 10.88 1.15 -3.25
C LYS A 4 10.92 2.67 -3.34
N ASP A 5 12.11 3.22 -3.45
CA ASP A 5 12.28 4.67 -3.65
C ASP A 5 11.57 5.10 -4.92
N GLY A 6 10.88 6.23 -4.87
CA GLY A 6 10.18 6.79 -6.01
C GLY A 6 8.70 6.49 -6.07
N VAL A 7 8.17 5.71 -5.14
CA VAL A 7 6.71 5.53 -5.04
C VAL A 7 6.11 6.79 -4.42
N ILE A 8 5.19 7.40 -5.12
CA ILE A 8 4.56 8.65 -4.71
C ILE A 8 3.07 8.40 -4.54
N ILE A 9 2.56 8.73 -3.35
CA ILE A 9 1.14 8.62 -3.05
C ILE A 9 0.55 10.02 -3.15
N THR A 10 -0.52 10.16 -3.92
CA THR A 10 -1.17 11.45 -4.09
C THR A 10 -2.68 11.28 -3.99
N LYS A 11 -3.36 12.36 -3.68
CA LYS A 11 -4.81 12.39 -3.60
C LYS A 11 -5.32 13.46 -4.54
N ASN A 12 -6.26 13.11 -5.39
CA ASN A 12 -6.87 14.01 -6.34
C ASN A 12 -8.38 13.98 -6.14
N GLY A 13 -8.91 14.95 -5.40
CA GLY A 13 -10.30 14.91 -4.96
C GLY A 13 -10.49 13.75 -3.99
N ASP A 14 -11.39 12.84 -4.30
CA ASP A 14 -11.65 11.65 -3.49
C ASP A 14 -10.83 10.45 -3.94
N GLU A 15 -10.02 10.61 -4.99
CA GLU A 15 -9.21 9.52 -5.51
C GLU A 15 -7.84 9.48 -4.84
N HIS A 16 -7.42 8.27 -4.46
CA HIS A 16 -6.09 8.02 -3.96
C HIS A 16 -5.30 7.30 -5.06
N ILE A 17 -4.15 7.81 -5.40
CA ILE A 17 -3.38 7.35 -6.56
C ILE A 17 -1.93 7.12 -6.17
N ILE A 18 -1.34 6.02 -6.66
CA ILE A 18 0.09 5.79 -6.60
C ILE A 18 0.67 6.03 -8.00
N VAL A 19 1.75 6.79 -8.06
CA VAL A 19 2.58 6.88 -9.27
C VAL A 19 4.00 6.50 -8.89
N ALA A 20 4.78 6.07 -9.87
CA ALA A 20 6.15 5.63 -9.65
C ALA A 20 7.12 6.47 -10.47
N ALA A 21 8.23 6.83 -9.83
CA ALA A 21 9.31 7.58 -10.46
C ALA A 21 10.63 6.95 -9.99
N GLY A 22 11.77 7.41 -10.53
CA GLY A 22 13.08 6.90 -10.14
C GLY A 22 13.17 5.38 -10.21
N GLU A 23 13.63 4.75 -9.15
CA GLU A 23 13.78 3.29 -9.09
C GLU A 23 12.45 2.56 -9.33
N ALA A 24 11.39 3.00 -8.65
CA ALA A 24 10.07 2.38 -8.82
C ALA A 24 9.56 2.59 -10.24
N GLY A 25 9.87 3.71 -10.87
CA GLY A 25 9.46 4.00 -12.24
C GLY A 25 10.08 3.09 -13.28
N GLN A 26 11.17 2.41 -12.95
CA GLN A 26 11.83 1.48 -13.86
C GLN A 26 11.09 0.15 -13.96
N VAL A 27 10.32 -0.21 -12.94
CA VAL A 27 9.59 -1.48 -12.89
C VAL A 27 8.09 -1.31 -13.07
N PHE A 28 7.58 -0.11 -12.90
CA PHE A 28 6.15 0.17 -13.04
C PHE A 28 5.94 1.52 -13.71
N SER A 29 5.12 1.54 -14.75
CA SER A 29 4.72 2.79 -15.40
C SER A 29 3.21 2.92 -15.34
N GLY A 30 2.73 4.15 -15.17
CA GLY A 30 1.31 4.42 -15.07
C GLY A 30 0.92 4.80 -13.64
N MET A 31 -0.32 4.49 -13.28
CA MET A 31 -0.83 4.82 -11.96
C MET A 31 -1.71 3.71 -11.42
N ILE A 32 -1.78 3.61 -10.09
CA ILE A 32 -2.68 2.68 -9.41
C ILE A 32 -3.69 3.50 -8.63
N LYS A 33 -4.96 3.30 -8.90
CA LYS A 33 -6.03 3.90 -8.11
C LYS A 33 -6.33 3.02 -6.92
N MET A 34 -6.57 3.62 -5.77
CA MET A 34 -6.78 2.90 -4.53
C MET A 34 -8.03 3.38 -3.81
N ASN A 35 -8.70 2.48 -3.10
CA ASN A 35 -9.74 2.87 -2.15
C ASN A 35 -9.07 3.38 -0.86
N GLY A 36 -9.88 3.87 0.08
CA GLY A 36 -9.37 4.45 1.33
C GLY A 36 -8.55 3.46 2.17
N THR A 37 -8.96 2.20 2.24
CA THR A 37 -8.24 1.19 3.00
C THR A 37 -6.87 0.90 2.38
N ALA A 38 -6.82 0.75 1.06
CA ALA A 38 -5.55 0.53 0.38
C ALA A 38 -4.63 1.74 0.53
N ALA A 39 -5.18 2.95 0.47
CA ALA A 39 -4.41 4.17 0.66
C ALA A 39 -3.82 4.25 2.07
N PHE A 40 -4.59 3.87 3.07
CA PHE A 40 -4.11 3.83 4.45
C PHE A 40 -2.93 2.86 4.58
N ILE A 41 -3.05 1.68 4.00
CA ILE A 41 -1.98 0.68 4.02
C ILE A 41 -0.76 1.19 3.26
N ALA A 42 -0.97 1.83 2.12
CA ALA A 42 0.12 2.40 1.32
C ALA A 42 0.91 3.44 2.10
N GLU A 43 0.23 4.31 2.85
CA GLU A 43 0.92 5.29 3.70
C GLU A 43 1.85 4.62 4.70
N LEU A 44 1.39 3.51 5.30
CA LEU A 44 2.20 2.78 6.27
C LEU A 44 3.40 2.08 5.62
N LEU A 45 3.30 1.75 4.34
CA LEU A 45 4.38 1.11 3.60
C LEU A 45 5.49 2.07 3.18
N GLN A 46 5.36 3.35 3.47
CA GLN A 46 6.44 4.32 3.23
C GLN A 46 7.61 4.11 4.19
N THR A 47 7.39 3.42 5.29
CA THR A 47 8.45 3.03 6.21
C THR A 47 8.43 1.51 6.38
N GLU A 48 9.51 0.95 6.88
CA GLU A 48 9.62 -0.49 7.07
C GLU A 48 8.51 -1.01 7.98
N THR A 49 7.82 -2.06 7.55
CA THR A 49 6.71 -2.63 8.31
C THR A 49 6.53 -4.11 7.96
N THR A 50 5.56 -4.75 8.58
CA THR A 50 5.24 -6.16 8.35
C THR A 50 3.74 -6.32 8.17
N VAL A 51 3.33 -7.48 7.66
CA VAL A 51 1.90 -7.80 7.52
C VAL A 51 1.20 -7.73 8.88
N GLU A 52 1.86 -8.22 9.94
CA GLU A 52 1.30 -8.20 11.29
C GLU A 52 1.06 -6.78 11.78
N ARG A 53 2.02 -5.89 11.58
CA ARG A 53 1.88 -4.49 11.97
C ARG A 53 0.81 -3.78 11.16
N LEU A 54 0.77 -4.02 9.86
CA LEU A 54 -0.26 -3.45 9.00
C LEU A 54 -1.65 -3.90 9.44
N THR A 55 -1.78 -5.18 9.79
CA THR A 55 -3.05 -5.72 10.28
C THR A 55 -3.47 -5.06 11.57
N GLU A 56 -2.53 -4.89 12.52
CA GLU A 56 -2.81 -4.19 13.77
C GLU A 56 -3.31 -2.78 13.54
N LYS A 57 -2.68 -2.07 12.60
CA LYS A 57 -3.06 -0.69 12.29
C LYS A 57 -4.44 -0.61 11.65
N VAL A 58 -4.77 -1.56 10.81
CA VAL A 58 -6.12 -1.63 10.21
C VAL A 58 -7.16 -1.87 11.30
N LEU A 59 -6.86 -2.75 12.26
CA LEU A 59 -7.76 -3.03 13.38
C LEU A 59 -7.95 -1.81 14.29
N GLU A 60 -6.94 -0.96 14.43
CA GLU A 60 -7.05 0.27 15.20
C GLU A 60 -7.94 1.30 14.52
N LYS A 61 -7.95 1.32 13.21
CA LYS A 61 -8.67 2.35 12.44
C LYS A 61 -10.08 1.94 12.05
N TYR A 62 -10.31 0.68 11.79
CA TYR A 62 -11.60 0.19 11.25
C TYR A 62 -12.21 -0.84 12.16
N GLU A 63 -13.56 -0.89 12.16
CA GLU A 63 -14.29 -1.92 12.89
C GLU A 63 -14.47 -3.15 12.01
N VAL A 64 -13.49 -4.04 12.04
CA VAL A 64 -13.49 -5.28 11.27
C VAL A 64 -12.90 -6.39 12.14
N THR A 65 -13.16 -7.64 11.76
CA THR A 65 -12.54 -8.77 12.46
C THR A 65 -11.06 -8.85 12.08
N SER A 66 -10.26 -9.48 12.94
CA SER A 66 -8.83 -9.64 12.65
C SER A 66 -8.61 -10.46 11.37
N GLU A 67 -9.47 -11.45 11.11
CA GLU A 67 -9.39 -12.23 9.88
C GLU A 67 -9.61 -11.37 8.65
N LYS A 68 -10.64 -10.53 8.66
CA LYS A 68 -10.92 -9.63 7.54
C LYS A 68 -9.81 -8.61 7.35
N ALA A 69 -9.29 -8.07 8.45
CA ALA A 69 -8.19 -7.11 8.39
C ALA A 69 -6.97 -7.75 7.73
N ARG A 70 -6.61 -8.96 8.13
CA ARG A 70 -5.47 -9.66 7.58
C ARG A 70 -5.64 -9.94 6.08
N LEU A 71 -6.83 -10.40 5.69
CA LEU A 71 -7.10 -10.67 4.27
C LEU A 71 -7.00 -9.40 3.43
N ALA A 72 -7.51 -8.28 3.95
CA ALA A 72 -7.41 -7.00 3.26
C ALA A 72 -5.95 -6.58 3.09
N VAL A 73 -5.15 -6.70 4.15
CA VAL A 73 -3.72 -6.36 4.11
C VAL A 73 -3.00 -7.24 3.09
N LEU A 74 -3.22 -8.56 3.14
CA LEU A 74 -2.56 -9.48 2.22
C LEU A 74 -2.92 -9.18 0.77
N SER A 75 -4.17 -8.86 0.49
CA SER A 75 -4.63 -8.53 -0.85
C SER A 75 -3.93 -7.28 -1.39
N VAL A 76 -3.88 -6.23 -0.57
CA VAL A 76 -3.25 -4.96 -0.95
C VAL A 76 -1.75 -5.12 -1.13
N VAL A 77 -1.09 -5.78 -0.18
CA VAL A 77 0.35 -6.02 -0.25
C VAL A 77 0.72 -6.83 -1.49
N GLU A 78 -0.06 -7.86 -1.80
CA GLU A 78 0.21 -8.69 -2.98
C GLU A 78 0.06 -7.88 -4.27
N LYS A 79 -0.91 -6.99 -4.31
CA LYS A 79 -1.10 -6.11 -5.47
C LYS A 79 0.13 -5.23 -5.71
N PHE A 80 0.67 -4.65 -4.64
CA PHE A 80 1.88 -3.83 -4.75
C PHE A 80 3.11 -4.67 -5.07
N ARG A 81 3.20 -5.87 -4.49
CA ARG A 81 4.31 -6.79 -4.78
C ARG A 81 4.30 -7.19 -6.26
N SER A 82 3.14 -7.53 -6.79
CA SER A 82 2.99 -7.94 -8.19
C SER A 82 3.36 -6.80 -9.15
N ALA A 83 3.14 -5.56 -8.73
CA ALA A 83 3.54 -4.39 -9.54
C ALA A 83 5.04 -4.09 -9.41
N GLY A 84 5.76 -4.79 -8.55
CA GLY A 84 7.19 -4.56 -8.37
C GLY A 84 7.52 -3.36 -7.50
N LEU A 85 6.57 -2.87 -6.72
CA LEU A 85 6.74 -1.64 -5.95
C LEU A 85 7.31 -1.84 -4.55
N LEU A 86 7.42 -3.07 -4.08
CA LEU A 86 7.91 -3.35 -2.72
C LEU A 86 9.38 -3.73 -2.70
N SER A 87 10.06 -3.23 -1.67
CA SER A 87 11.41 -3.62 -1.32
C SER A 87 11.30 -4.54 -0.10
N GLU A 88 11.79 -5.77 -0.22
CA GLU A 88 11.67 -6.76 0.85
C GLU A 88 13.01 -7.28 1.30
#